data_3a766fb0ebd105952e89bcb7f0c10012
#
_entry.id   3a766fb0ebd105952e89bcb7f0c10012
#
_cell.length_a   1.000
_cell.length_b   1.000
_cell.length_c   1.000
_cell.angle_alpha   90.00
_cell.angle_beta   90.00
_cell.angle_gamma   90.00
#
_symmetry.space_group_name_H-M   'P 1'
#
loop_
_entity.id
_entity.type
_entity.pdbx_description
1 polymer ?
#
loop_
_entity_poly.entity_id
_entity_poly.type
_entity_poly.pdbx_seq_one_letter_code
_entity_poly.pdbx_strand_id
1 'polypeptide(L)'
;MLVAGSECNSVAEEAATCEGVTKVLYVDSKEYENFLAENIANLIKNVSDDYSSILAPATTNGKNYMPRVAALLDVAQISDISSVESEDTFQRPIYAGNCIATVQSSDSKKVITVRTTAFDAVAKGSNSAEILKLEEVNDAGISEFIKEEL
;
A
#
# COMPACT_ATOMS: atom_id res chain seq x y z
N MET A 1 -2.25 -9.27 1.24
CA MET A 1 -1.93 -8.00 1.97
C MET A 1 -0.45 -8.00 2.28
N LEU A 2 0.24 -6.85 2.27
CA LEU A 2 1.65 -6.72 2.67
C LEU A 2 1.71 -6.01 4.03
N VAL A 3 2.45 -6.59 4.98
CA VAL A 3 2.75 -6.02 6.29
C VAL A 3 4.27 -5.89 6.40
N ALA A 4 4.76 -4.69 6.67
CA ALA A 4 6.17 -4.40 6.85
C ALA A 4 6.38 -3.56 8.11
N GLY A 5 7.36 -3.90 8.93
CA GLY A 5 7.63 -3.20 10.18
C GLY A 5 8.68 -3.90 11.02
N SER A 6 8.81 -3.46 12.26
CA SER A 6 9.60 -4.14 13.29
C SER A 6 8.66 -4.68 14.36
N GLU A 7 8.88 -5.92 14.80
CA GLU A 7 8.02 -6.64 15.75
C GLU A 7 6.55 -6.72 15.30
N CYS A 8 6.31 -6.91 13.99
CA CYS A 8 4.99 -6.78 13.36
C CYS A 8 4.24 -8.11 13.16
N ASN A 9 4.67 -9.22 13.75
CA ASN A 9 4.01 -10.53 13.60
C ASN A 9 2.52 -10.50 14.00
N SER A 10 2.18 -9.87 15.13
CA SER A 10 0.78 -9.75 15.58
C SER A 10 -0.10 -8.97 14.59
N VAL A 11 0.48 -7.98 13.89
CA VAL A 11 -0.21 -7.23 12.85
C VAL A 11 -0.48 -8.12 11.63
N ALA A 12 0.46 -8.99 11.27
CA ALA A 12 0.27 -9.96 10.18
C ALA A 12 -0.83 -10.98 10.53
N GLU A 13 -0.87 -11.45 11.77
CA GLU A 13 -1.92 -12.35 12.28
C GLU A 13 -3.30 -11.65 12.23
N GLU A 14 -3.40 -10.40 12.69
CA GLU A 14 -4.65 -9.63 12.59
C GLU A 14 -5.07 -9.42 11.14
N ALA A 15 -4.15 -9.06 10.25
CA ALA A 15 -4.42 -8.88 8.83
C ALA A 15 -4.98 -10.15 8.16
N ALA A 16 -4.53 -11.33 8.58
CA ALA A 16 -5.01 -12.61 8.08
C ALA A 16 -6.48 -12.90 8.45
N THR A 17 -7.02 -12.24 9.49
CA THR A 17 -8.42 -12.39 9.89
C THR A 17 -9.38 -11.51 9.10
N CYS A 18 -8.90 -10.57 8.31
CA CYS A 18 -9.74 -9.66 7.52
C CYS A 18 -10.43 -10.40 6.38
N GLU A 19 -11.73 -10.19 6.22
CA GLU A 19 -12.51 -10.78 5.14
C GLU A 19 -11.93 -10.36 3.77
N GLY A 20 -11.91 -11.29 2.81
CA GLY A 20 -11.37 -11.05 1.46
C GLY A 20 -9.85 -11.11 1.35
N VAL A 21 -9.11 -11.18 2.46
CA VAL A 21 -7.67 -11.42 2.42
C VAL A 21 -7.40 -12.89 2.18
N THR A 22 -6.68 -13.21 1.11
CA THR A 22 -6.32 -14.60 0.75
C THR A 22 -4.91 -14.96 1.19
N LYS A 23 -4.03 -13.95 1.28
CA LYS A 23 -2.62 -14.12 1.65
C LYS A 23 -2.10 -12.86 2.32
N VAL A 24 -1.29 -13.04 3.36
CA VAL A 24 -0.50 -11.99 3.99
C VAL A 24 0.98 -12.26 3.72
N LEU A 25 1.63 -11.34 3.03
CA LEU A 25 3.08 -11.27 2.96
C LEU A 25 3.55 -10.40 4.11
N TYR A 26 4.51 -10.84 4.93
CA TYR A 26 5.04 -9.96 5.95
C TYR A 26 6.56 -10.00 6.02
N VAL A 27 7.15 -8.88 6.35
CA VAL A 27 8.57 -8.73 6.64
C VAL A 27 8.75 -8.01 7.97
N ASP A 28 9.50 -8.63 8.86
CA ASP A 28 9.78 -8.13 10.18
C ASP A 28 11.26 -7.78 10.26
N SER A 29 11.57 -6.50 10.20
CA SER A 29 12.94 -5.99 10.22
C SER A 29 13.01 -4.53 10.62
N LYS A 30 14.13 -4.13 11.27
CA LYS A 30 14.36 -2.76 11.73
C LYS A 30 14.39 -1.74 10.59
N GLU A 31 14.78 -2.15 9.39
CA GLU A 31 14.83 -1.31 8.20
C GLU A 31 13.45 -0.77 7.79
N TYR A 32 12.37 -1.39 8.30
CA TYR A 32 10.98 -0.98 8.04
C TYR A 32 10.30 -0.32 9.25
N GLU A 33 10.98 -0.18 10.39
CA GLU A 33 10.41 0.39 11.63
C GLU A 33 9.85 1.80 11.44
N ASN A 34 10.58 2.65 10.70
CA ASN A 34 10.25 4.06 10.50
C ASN A 34 9.62 4.37 9.13
N PHE A 35 9.21 3.35 8.39
CA PHE A 35 8.54 3.49 7.09
C PHE A 35 9.27 4.40 6.09
N LEU A 36 10.61 4.33 6.04
CA LEU A 36 11.39 5.06 5.04
C LEU A 36 10.89 4.71 3.64
N ALA A 37 10.49 5.73 2.88
CA ALA A 37 9.80 5.54 1.60
C ALA A 37 10.64 4.76 0.59
N GLU A 38 11.94 4.89 0.63
CA GLU A 38 12.88 4.20 -0.24
C GLU A 38 12.85 2.69 0.01
N ASN A 39 12.87 2.28 1.28
CA ASN A 39 12.86 0.88 1.67
C ASN A 39 11.51 0.23 1.37
N ILE A 40 10.42 0.89 1.73
CA ILE A 40 9.06 0.41 1.49
C ILE A 40 8.77 0.29 -0.02
N ALA A 41 9.17 1.29 -0.83
CA ALA A 41 8.93 1.25 -2.27
C ALA A 41 9.69 0.13 -2.96
N ASN A 42 10.93 -0.14 -2.58
CA ASN A 42 11.72 -1.26 -3.09
C ASN A 42 11.09 -2.60 -2.71
N LEU A 43 10.67 -2.76 -1.46
CA LEU A 43 9.96 -3.97 -1.00
C LEU A 43 8.70 -4.22 -1.84
N ILE A 44 7.85 -3.19 -2.00
CA ILE A 44 6.63 -3.31 -2.80
C ILE A 44 6.95 -3.69 -4.24
N LYS A 45 7.94 -3.05 -4.85
CA LYS A 45 8.38 -3.39 -6.21
C LYS A 45 8.75 -4.86 -6.33
N ASN A 46 9.55 -5.38 -5.39
CA ASN A 46 10.06 -6.76 -5.43
C ASN A 46 8.94 -7.82 -5.32
N VAL A 47 7.83 -7.51 -4.64
CA VAL A 47 6.70 -8.43 -4.50
C VAL A 47 5.56 -8.16 -5.47
N SER A 48 5.70 -7.17 -6.35
CA SER A 48 4.58 -6.66 -7.15
C SER A 48 4.28 -7.46 -8.42
N ASP A 49 5.16 -8.35 -8.87
CA ASP A 49 5.06 -8.97 -10.18
C ASP A 49 3.78 -9.80 -10.36
N ASP A 50 3.34 -10.48 -9.31
CA ASP A 50 2.15 -11.33 -9.32
C ASP A 50 0.83 -10.56 -9.15
N TYR A 51 0.87 -9.23 -9.04
CA TYR A 51 -0.32 -8.40 -8.74
C TYR A 51 -0.59 -7.41 -9.87
N SER A 52 -1.86 -7.32 -10.27
CA SER A 52 -2.34 -6.34 -11.25
C SER A 52 -2.57 -4.95 -10.63
N SER A 53 -2.79 -4.89 -9.33
CA SER A 53 -3.09 -3.64 -8.62
C SER A 53 -2.37 -3.58 -7.28
N ILE A 54 -1.79 -2.42 -6.98
CA ILE A 54 -1.11 -2.12 -5.73
C ILE A 54 -1.87 -0.98 -5.05
N LEU A 55 -2.44 -1.26 -3.89
CA LEU A 55 -3.25 -0.31 -3.15
C LEU A 55 -2.61 0.02 -1.80
N ALA A 56 -2.69 1.29 -1.43
CA ALA A 56 -2.33 1.74 -0.09
C ALA A 56 -3.33 2.80 0.41
N PRO A 57 -3.53 2.95 1.71
CA PRO A 57 -4.33 4.05 2.23
C PRO A 57 -3.67 5.39 1.90
N ALA A 58 -4.48 6.42 1.60
CA ALA A 58 -4.01 7.79 1.31
C ALA A 58 -3.60 8.54 2.60
N THR A 59 -2.91 7.85 3.51
CA THR A 59 -2.25 8.41 4.69
C THR A 59 -0.97 9.14 4.30
N THR A 60 -0.35 9.84 5.26
CA THR A 60 0.95 10.50 5.06
C THR A 60 2.00 9.52 4.54
N ASN A 61 2.09 8.31 5.12
CA ASN A 61 3.02 7.28 4.68
C ASN A 61 2.70 6.78 3.27
N GLY A 62 1.43 6.42 2.98
CA GLY A 62 1.01 5.99 1.66
C GLY A 62 1.31 7.03 0.58
N LYS A 63 1.05 8.29 0.86
CA LYS A 63 1.39 9.41 -0.05
C LYS A 63 2.89 9.63 -0.24
N ASN A 64 3.71 9.17 0.70
CA ASN A 64 5.17 9.27 0.61
C ASN A 64 5.78 8.17 -0.27
N TYR A 65 5.42 6.89 -0.08
CA TYR A 65 6.08 5.79 -0.80
C TYR A 65 5.37 5.41 -2.12
N MET A 66 4.05 5.56 -2.25
CA MET A 66 3.34 5.10 -3.46
C MET A 66 3.74 5.82 -4.76
N PRO A 67 4.05 7.13 -4.79
CA PRO A 67 4.59 7.76 -5.99
C PRO A 67 5.94 7.18 -6.44
N ARG A 68 6.77 6.75 -5.47
CA ARG A 68 8.03 6.05 -5.78
C ARG A 68 7.77 4.68 -6.38
N VAL A 69 6.79 3.93 -5.84
CA VAL A 69 6.38 2.63 -6.39
C VAL A 69 5.93 2.81 -7.83
N ALA A 70 5.09 3.79 -8.12
CA ALA A 70 4.62 4.08 -9.48
C ALA A 70 5.79 4.39 -10.42
N ALA A 71 6.73 5.23 -9.99
CA ALA A 71 7.92 5.56 -10.76
C ALA A 71 8.84 4.33 -11.00
N LEU A 72 9.03 3.47 -9.99
CA LEU A 72 9.84 2.27 -10.11
C LEU A 72 9.22 1.22 -11.04
N LEU A 73 7.91 1.25 -11.21
CA LEU A 73 7.14 0.36 -12.09
C LEU A 73 6.84 0.99 -13.46
N ASP A 74 7.25 2.24 -13.67
CA ASP A 74 6.99 3.02 -14.90
C ASP A 74 5.50 3.09 -15.27
N VAL A 75 4.64 3.36 -14.25
CA VAL A 75 3.19 3.51 -14.41
C VAL A 75 2.69 4.80 -13.73
N ALA A 76 1.51 5.26 -14.12
CA ALA A 76 0.85 6.37 -13.46
C ALA A 76 0.25 5.97 -12.11
N GLN A 77 0.33 6.87 -11.10
CA GLN A 77 -0.39 6.70 -9.85
C GLN A 77 -1.78 7.31 -9.93
N ILE A 78 -2.79 6.58 -9.46
CA ILE A 78 -4.14 7.08 -9.24
C ILE A 78 -4.29 7.43 -7.75
N SER A 79 -4.30 8.72 -7.43
CA SER A 79 -4.22 9.19 -6.05
C SER A 79 -5.59 9.44 -5.44
N ASP A 80 -5.74 8.99 -4.17
CA ASP A 80 -6.83 9.38 -3.27
C ASP A 80 -8.22 9.06 -3.83
N ILE A 81 -8.40 7.83 -4.37
CA ILE A 81 -9.68 7.41 -4.93
C ILE A 81 -10.78 7.39 -3.87
N SER A 82 -11.99 7.76 -4.27
CA SER A 82 -13.21 7.74 -3.45
C SER A 82 -14.28 6.78 -3.97
N SER A 83 -14.12 6.24 -5.18
CA SER A 83 -14.98 5.20 -5.77
C SER A 83 -14.21 4.37 -6.79
N VAL A 84 -14.66 3.13 -6.98
CA VAL A 84 -14.21 2.21 -8.02
C VAL A 84 -15.39 1.96 -8.97
N GLU A 85 -15.25 2.33 -10.23
CA GLU A 85 -16.29 2.15 -11.26
C GLU A 85 -16.06 0.85 -12.06
N SER A 86 -14.79 0.50 -12.30
CA SER A 86 -14.37 -0.73 -12.95
C SER A 86 -12.93 -1.08 -12.57
N GLU A 87 -12.36 -2.13 -13.15
CA GLU A 87 -10.97 -2.56 -12.91
C GLU A 87 -9.92 -1.49 -13.26
N ASP A 88 -10.27 -0.55 -14.14
CA ASP A 88 -9.38 0.48 -14.66
C ASP A 88 -9.89 1.92 -14.46
N THR A 89 -11.11 2.09 -13.94
CA THR A 89 -11.80 3.38 -13.86
C THR A 89 -12.19 3.71 -12.42
N PHE A 90 -11.82 4.91 -11.97
CA PHE A 90 -11.92 5.32 -10.58
C PHE A 90 -12.41 6.76 -10.48
N GLN A 91 -13.06 7.12 -9.36
CA GLN A 91 -13.36 8.49 -9.03
C GLN A 91 -12.42 9.02 -7.96
N ARG A 92 -12.02 10.27 -8.10
CA ARG A 92 -11.17 10.95 -7.12
C ARG A 92 -11.53 12.43 -7.02
N PRO A 93 -11.44 13.04 -5.82
CA PRO A 93 -11.60 14.48 -5.69
C PRO A 93 -10.39 15.22 -6.25
N ILE A 94 -10.67 16.34 -6.87
CA ILE A 94 -9.69 17.31 -7.38
C ILE A 94 -10.10 18.73 -6.94
N TYR A 95 -9.23 19.72 -7.12
CA TYR A 95 -9.45 21.10 -6.68
C TYR A 95 -9.90 21.19 -5.20
N ALA A 96 -9.10 20.55 -4.31
CA ALA A 96 -9.40 20.50 -2.87
C ALA A 96 -10.79 19.92 -2.52
N GLY A 97 -11.32 19.03 -3.38
CA GLY A 97 -12.61 18.37 -3.18
C GLY A 97 -13.81 19.07 -3.81
N ASN A 98 -13.59 20.18 -4.49
CA ASN A 98 -14.68 20.92 -5.16
C ASN A 98 -15.22 20.20 -6.42
N CYS A 99 -14.45 19.29 -6.99
CA CYS A 99 -14.84 18.50 -8.15
C CYS A 99 -14.48 17.03 -7.93
N ILE A 100 -15.24 16.14 -8.54
CA ILE A 100 -14.91 14.73 -8.66
C ILE A 100 -14.52 14.44 -10.10
N ALA A 101 -13.33 13.92 -10.31
CA ALA A 101 -12.87 13.46 -11.60
C ALA A 101 -13.05 11.93 -11.71
N THR A 102 -13.60 11.48 -12.83
CA THR A 102 -13.52 10.07 -13.22
C THR A 102 -12.26 9.90 -14.07
N VAL A 103 -11.38 9.01 -13.66
CA VAL A 103 -10.10 8.75 -14.31
C VAL A 103 -10.03 7.29 -14.72
N GLN A 104 -9.50 7.04 -15.92
CA GLN A 104 -9.24 5.69 -16.43
C GLN A 104 -7.75 5.52 -16.67
N SER A 105 -7.18 4.39 -16.22
CA SER A 105 -5.79 4.04 -16.45
C SER A 105 -5.67 2.98 -17.53
N SER A 106 -4.82 3.23 -18.52
CA SER A 106 -4.46 2.25 -19.55
C SER A 106 -3.26 1.39 -19.17
N ASP A 107 -2.60 1.67 -18.03
CA ASP A 107 -1.44 0.91 -17.59
C ASP A 107 -1.82 -0.53 -17.28
N SER A 108 -0.90 -1.47 -17.49
CA SER A 108 -1.11 -2.89 -17.19
C SER A 108 -1.20 -3.16 -15.68
N LYS A 109 -0.51 -2.34 -14.89
CA LYS A 109 -0.49 -2.41 -13.42
C LYS A 109 -1.02 -1.09 -12.85
N LYS A 110 -1.95 -1.16 -11.88
CA LYS A 110 -2.54 0.02 -11.24
C LYS A 110 -1.83 0.29 -9.91
N VAL A 111 -1.35 1.51 -9.70
CA VAL A 111 -0.80 1.98 -8.42
C VAL A 111 -1.75 3.02 -7.84
N ILE A 112 -2.36 2.72 -6.70
CA ILE A 112 -3.54 3.45 -6.21
C ILE A 112 -3.36 3.83 -4.75
N THR A 113 -3.66 5.09 -4.39
CA THR A 113 -3.93 5.42 -2.99
C THR A 113 -5.42 5.61 -2.76
N VAL A 114 -5.93 5.09 -1.64
CA VAL A 114 -7.35 4.99 -1.32
C VAL A 114 -7.72 5.96 -0.20
N ARG A 115 -8.75 6.77 -0.41
CA ARG A 115 -9.36 7.59 0.63
C ARG A 115 -10.16 6.70 1.57
N THR A 116 -9.58 6.30 2.68
CA THR A 116 -10.17 5.32 3.61
C THR A 116 -11.55 5.71 4.13
N THR A 117 -11.81 7.02 4.29
CA THR A 117 -13.11 7.53 4.75
C THR A 117 -14.24 7.42 3.72
N ALA A 118 -13.94 7.05 2.48
CA ALA A 118 -14.94 6.88 1.42
C ALA A 118 -15.42 5.42 1.26
N PHE A 119 -14.86 4.48 2.04
CA PHE A 119 -15.16 3.06 1.97
C PHE A 119 -15.49 2.51 3.35
N ASP A 120 -16.39 1.55 3.42
CA ASP A 120 -16.73 0.85 4.65
C ASP A 120 -15.58 -0.07 5.10
N ALA A 121 -15.45 -0.23 6.41
CA ALA A 121 -14.47 -1.14 6.99
C ALA A 121 -14.87 -2.60 6.72
N VAL A 122 -13.91 -3.42 6.32
CA VAL A 122 -14.10 -4.86 6.14
C VAL A 122 -14.31 -5.56 7.49
N ALA A 123 -15.10 -6.62 7.51
CA ALA A 123 -15.28 -7.45 8.70
C ALA A 123 -14.01 -8.23 9.07
N LYS A 124 -13.83 -8.48 10.35
CA LYS A 124 -12.70 -9.22 10.92
C LYS A 124 -13.19 -10.47 11.67
N GLY A 125 -12.32 -11.46 11.80
CA GLY A 125 -12.45 -12.55 12.75
C GLY A 125 -12.90 -13.90 12.20
N SER A 126 -13.48 -13.97 11.00
CA SER A 126 -13.92 -15.24 10.40
C SER A 126 -12.97 -15.80 9.34
N ASN A 127 -12.04 -15.00 8.86
CA ASN A 127 -11.06 -15.39 7.85
C ASN A 127 -9.76 -15.95 8.48
N SER A 128 -9.06 -16.78 7.74
CA SER A 128 -7.74 -17.32 8.09
C SER A 128 -6.89 -17.41 6.83
N ALA A 129 -6.30 -16.28 6.44
CA ALA A 129 -5.42 -16.21 5.28
C ALA A 129 -4.06 -16.86 5.57
N GLU A 130 -3.42 -17.40 4.53
CA GLU A 130 -2.04 -17.85 4.59
C GLU A 130 -1.09 -16.69 4.93
N ILE A 131 -0.18 -16.90 5.88
CA ILE A 131 0.85 -15.92 6.25
C ILE A 131 2.19 -16.41 5.73
N LEU A 132 2.82 -15.64 4.85
CA LEU A 132 4.14 -15.91 4.31
C LEU A 132 5.14 -14.86 4.78
N LYS A 133 6.16 -15.30 5.51
CA LYS A 133 7.29 -14.46 5.89
C LYS A 133 8.22 -14.27 4.70
N LEU A 134 8.58 -13.01 4.45
CA LEU A 134 9.59 -12.65 3.47
C LEU A 134 10.94 -12.52 4.18
N GLU A 135 11.93 -13.21 3.66
CA GLU A 135 13.31 -13.18 4.24
C GLU A 135 14.16 -12.07 3.61
N GLU A 136 13.72 -11.54 2.46
CA GLU A 136 14.47 -10.49 1.77
C GLU A 136 14.21 -9.14 2.41
N VAL A 137 15.25 -8.52 2.92
CA VAL A 137 15.26 -7.18 3.49
C VAL A 137 16.11 -6.27 2.61
N ASN A 138 15.55 -5.14 2.21
CA ASN A 138 16.24 -4.15 1.39
C ASN A 138 16.39 -2.84 2.17
N ASP A 139 17.61 -2.51 2.54
CA ASP A 139 17.97 -1.16 2.96
C ASP A 139 18.57 -0.41 1.77
N ALA A 140 17.90 0.67 1.36
CA ALA A 140 18.38 1.51 0.27
C ALA A 140 19.64 2.33 0.64
N GLY A 141 19.84 2.57 1.94
CA GLY A 141 21.03 3.28 2.46
C GLY A 141 21.16 4.75 2.02
N ILE A 142 20.05 5.37 1.56
CA ILE A 142 20.03 6.73 1.01
C ILE A 142 19.26 7.72 1.88
N SER A 143 18.57 7.24 2.89
CA SER A 143 17.89 8.05 3.92
C SER A 143 18.02 7.38 5.28
N GLU A 144 17.94 8.19 6.34
CA GLU A 144 18.06 7.75 7.72
C GLU A 144 17.01 8.44 8.57
N PHE A 145 16.38 7.70 9.46
CA PHE A 145 15.48 8.27 10.47
C PHE A 145 16.32 8.87 11.61
N ILE A 146 16.13 10.15 11.88
CA ILE A 146 16.83 10.84 12.96
C ILE A 146 15.98 10.92 14.22
N LYS A 147 14.77 11.47 14.10
CA LYS A 147 13.80 11.62 15.21
C LYS A 147 12.44 12.04 14.72
N GLU A 148 11.45 11.83 15.56
CA GLU A 148 10.12 12.41 15.46
C GLU A 148 9.90 13.39 16.61
N GLU A 149 9.34 14.54 16.32
CA GLU A 149 8.92 15.54 17.32
C GLU A 149 7.41 15.74 17.19
N LEU A 150 6.68 15.49 18.27
CA LEU A 150 5.23 15.68 18.40
C LEU A 150 4.89 17.02 19.06
#